data_7105ac44fd6e0f15fe4b99a4b4297017
#
_entry.id   7105ac44fd6e0f15fe4b99a4b4297017
#
_cell.length_a   1.000
_cell.length_b   1.000
_cell.length_c   1.000
_cell.angle_alpha   90.00
_cell.angle_beta   90.00
_cell.angle_gamma   90.00
#
_symmetry.space_group_name_H-M   'P 1'
#
loop_
_entity.id
_entity.type
_entity.pdbx_description
1 polymer ?
#
loop_
_entity_poly.entity_id
_entity_poly.type
_entity_poly.pdbx_seq_one_letter_code
_entity_poly.pdbx_strand_id
1 'polypeptide(L)'
;MTGAMLLLLIPGPAVLYITSRSIGLGRAAGLVSAMGIAVGTLFHVAAATLGLSALLVSSASAFQLVKYAGAAYLIYLGVRTLHGRDTASLDPTGERRSLRSIFGQGVLVNLLNPKTALFFLAFLPQFVDPARGHATLQIFELGVLFALMGWISDSVWALLAGTFGAHLRGNVRLRGAQRKVSGGALIALGLASAFSGAKAK
;
A
#
# COMPACT_ATOMS: atom_id res chain seq x y z
N MET A 1 10.24 6.19 -9.57
CA MET A 1 10.72 5.76 -8.23
C MET A 1 10.20 6.65 -7.11
N THR A 2 10.29 7.98 -7.19
CA THR A 2 9.86 8.92 -6.14
C THR A 2 8.40 8.76 -5.70
N GLY A 3 7.47 8.57 -6.64
CA GLY A 3 6.06 8.37 -6.32
C GLY A 3 5.76 7.07 -5.56
N ALA A 4 6.48 5.98 -5.88
CA ALA A 4 6.37 4.72 -5.13
C ALA A 4 6.89 4.88 -3.69
N MET A 5 8.01 5.58 -3.50
CA MET A 5 8.53 5.88 -2.16
C MET A 5 7.56 6.75 -1.35
N LEU A 6 7.01 7.79 -1.95
CA LEU A 6 6.00 8.61 -1.28
C LEU A 6 4.80 7.78 -0.82
N LEU A 7 4.31 6.86 -1.67
CA LEU A 7 3.21 5.97 -1.31
C LEU A 7 3.57 5.07 -0.12
N LEU A 8 4.79 4.51 -0.07
CA LEU A 8 5.24 3.63 1.01
C LEU A 8 5.39 4.38 2.34
N LEU A 9 5.87 5.63 2.29
CA LEU A 9 6.05 6.45 3.50
C LEU A 9 4.71 6.92 4.09
N ILE A 10 3.64 6.95 3.29
CA ILE A 10 2.32 7.40 3.74
C ILE A 10 1.64 6.29 4.54
N PRO A 11 1.35 6.54 5.82
CA PRO A 11 0.71 5.54 6.64
C PRO A 11 -0.73 5.28 6.18
N GLY A 12 -0.94 4.08 5.64
CA GLY A 12 -2.23 3.50 5.29
C GLY A 12 -2.64 2.39 6.26
N PRO A 13 -3.70 1.60 5.92
CA PRO A 13 -4.18 0.50 6.75
C PRO A 13 -3.09 -0.49 7.17
N ALA A 14 -2.15 -0.81 6.30
CA ALA A 14 -1.02 -1.68 6.59
C ALA A 14 -0.12 -1.11 7.69
N VAL A 15 0.31 0.15 7.56
CA VAL A 15 1.16 0.82 8.57
C VAL A 15 0.41 0.98 9.89
N LEU A 16 -0.89 1.28 9.86
CA LEU A 16 -1.72 1.35 11.08
C LEU A 16 -1.78 -0.01 11.79
N TYR A 17 -1.95 -1.10 11.04
CA TYR A 17 -1.92 -2.45 11.58
C TYR A 17 -0.56 -2.75 12.23
N ILE A 18 0.54 -2.52 11.51
CA ILE A 18 1.91 -2.77 11.99
C ILE A 18 2.20 -1.98 13.27
N THR A 19 1.94 -0.67 13.24
CA THR A 19 2.20 0.22 14.38
C THR A 19 1.35 -0.14 15.60
N SER A 20 0.07 -0.47 15.40
CA SER A 20 -0.82 -0.95 16.47
C SER A 20 -0.28 -2.22 17.13
N ARG A 21 0.15 -3.22 16.34
CA ARG A 21 0.72 -4.46 16.86
C ARG A 21 2.05 -4.23 17.54
N SER A 22 2.89 -3.38 16.99
CA SER A 22 4.20 -3.06 17.57
C SER A 22 4.08 -2.32 18.89
N ILE A 23 3.15 -1.37 19.00
CA ILE A 23 2.87 -0.64 20.24
C ILE A 23 2.24 -1.54 21.29
N GLY A 24 1.28 -2.40 20.90
CA GLY A 24 0.51 -3.23 21.82
C GLY A 24 1.26 -4.47 22.30
N LEU A 25 2.00 -5.14 21.41
CA LEU A 25 2.59 -6.46 21.63
C LEU A 25 4.12 -6.48 21.50
N GLY A 26 4.72 -5.32 21.23
CA GLY A 26 6.18 -5.16 21.13
C GLY A 26 6.72 -5.30 19.69
N ARG A 27 8.03 -5.00 19.52
CA ARG A 27 8.71 -4.91 18.22
C ARG A 27 8.63 -6.20 17.41
N ALA A 28 8.71 -7.36 18.04
CA ALA A 28 8.64 -8.65 17.36
C ALA A 28 7.28 -8.84 16.65
N ALA A 29 6.19 -8.48 17.30
CA ALA A 29 4.86 -8.51 16.71
C ALA A 29 4.72 -7.53 15.53
N GLY A 30 5.32 -6.33 15.66
CA GLY A 30 5.38 -5.35 14.57
C GLY A 30 6.14 -5.88 13.35
N LEU A 31 7.32 -6.46 13.54
CA LEU A 31 8.14 -7.04 12.46
C LEU A 31 7.44 -8.23 11.78
N VAL A 32 6.81 -9.11 12.57
CA VAL A 32 6.01 -10.21 12.01
C VAL A 32 4.80 -9.71 11.25
N SER A 33 4.17 -8.61 11.70
CA SER A 33 3.12 -7.92 10.94
C SER A 33 3.63 -7.40 9.60
N ALA A 34 4.80 -6.75 9.58
CA ALA A 34 5.43 -6.26 8.36
C ALA A 34 5.76 -7.39 7.37
N MET A 35 6.23 -8.54 7.86
CA MET A 35 6.41 -9.74 7.03
C MET A 35 5.09 -10.23 6.42
N GLY A 36 4.01 -10.27 7.22
CA GLY A 36 2.68 -10.65 6.73
C GLY A 36 2.19 -9.70 5.63
N ILE A 37 2.35 -8.38 5.83
CA ILE A 37 2.04 -7.36 4.84
C ILE A 37 2.86 -7.57 3.56
N ALA A 38 4.16 -7.83 3.66
CA ALA A 38 5.03 -8.08 2.51
C ALA A 38 4.57 -9.29 1.70
N VAL A 39 4.23 -10.40 2.36
CA VAL A 39 3.66 -11.58 1.69
C VAL A 39 2.33 -11.25 1.01
N GLY A 40 1.45 -10.47 1.66
CA GLY A 40 0.23 -9.96 1.03
C GLY A 40 0.52 -9.11 -0.22
N THR A 41 1.61 -8.32 -0.22
CA THR A 41 2.05 -7.57 -1.40
C THR A 41 2.46 -8.50 -2.54
N LEU A 42 3.15 -9.62 -2.26
CA LEU A 42 3.53 -10.60 -3.30
C LEU A 42 2.32 -11.22 -4.01
N PHE A 43 1.19 -11.39 -3.33
CA PHE A 43 -0.05 -11.79 -4.01
C PHE A 43 -0.54 -10.73 -4.99
N HIS A 44 -0.44 -9.44 -4.63
CA HIS A 44 -0.74 -8.35 -5.57
C HIS A 44 0.24 -8.31 -6.74
N VAL A 45 1.53 -8.60 -6.50
CA VAL A 45 2.54 -8.74 -7.57
C VAL A 45 2.13 -9.84 -8.53
N ALA A 46 1.80 -11.03 -8.03
CA ALA A 46 1.37 -12.16 -8.86
C ALA A 46 0.11 -11.82 -9.66
N ALA A 47 -0.90 -11.25 -9.01
CA ALA A 47 -2.14 -10.84 -9.66
C ALA A 47 -1.90 -9.78 -10.75
N ALA A 48 -1.05 -8.78 -10.49
CA ALA A 48 -0.69 -7.76 -11.47
C ALA A 48 0.11 -8.35 -12.64
N THR A 49 1.09 -9.23 -12.35
CA THR A 49 1.92 -9.88 -13.36
C THR A 49 1.07 -10.71 -14.32
N LEU A 50 0.11 -11.48 -13.81
CA LEU A 50 -0.76 -12.33 -14.62
C LEU A 50 -1.89 -11.53 -15.27
N GLY A 51 -2.58 -10.69 -14.50
CA GLY A 51 -3.78 -9.99 -14.94
C GLY A 51 -3.48 -8.76 -15.80
N LEU A 52 -2.54 -7.92 -15.38
CA LEU A 52 -2.19 -6.69 -16.10
C LEU A 52 -1.48 -6.98 -17.42
N SER A 53 -0.61 -8.00 -17.43
CA SER A 53 0.07 -8.43 -18.66
C SER A 53 -0.93 -8.95 -19.70
N ALA A 54 -1.90 -9.76 -19.28
CA ALA A 54 -2.96 -10.23 -20.14
C ALA A 54 -3.81 -9.06 -20.68
N LEU A 55 -4.11 -8.07 -19.84
CA LEU A 55 -4.90 -6.90 -20.22
C LEU A 55 -4.16 -6.00 -21.22
N LEU A 56 -2.86 -5.77 -21.04
CA LEU A 56 -2.02 -5.00 -21.95
C LEU A 56 -1.99 -5.62 -23.36
N VAL A 57 -1.94 -6.96 -23.42
CA VAL A 57 -1.89 -7.70 -24.69
C VAL A 57 -3.27 -7.75 -25.36
N SER A 58 -4.35 -7.85 -24.58
CA SER A 58 -5.70 -8.09 -25.13
C SER A 58 -6.43 -6.82 -25.54
N SER A 59 -6.28 -5.71 -24.81
CA SER A 59 -7.04 -4.48 -25.09
C SER A 59 -6.47 -3.23 -24.44
N ALA A 60 -5.96 -2.32 -25.26
CA ALA A 60 -5.53 -1.00 -24.81
C ALA A 60 -6.67 -0.19 -24.15
N SER A 61 -7.90 -0.33 -24.65
CA SER A 61 -9.08 0.37 -24.13
C SER A 61 -9.45 -0.16 -22.72
N ALA A 62 -9.43 -1.47 -22.54
CA ALA A 62 -9.71 -2.09 -21.23
C ALA A 62 -8.64 -1.69 -20.20
N PHE A 63 -7.37 -1.63 -20.61
CA PHE A 63 -6.28 -1.16 -19.77
C PHE A 63 -6.49 0.30 -19.34
N GLN A 64 -6.86 1.19 -20.25
CA GLN A 64 -7.15 2.59 -19.94
C GLN A 64 -8.34 2.72 -18.99
N LEU A 65 -9.40 1.92 -19.19
CA LEU A 65 -10.55 1.91 -18.29
C LEU A 65 -10.14 1.53 -16.85
N VAL A 66 -9.38 0.46 -16.68
CA VAL A 66 -8.87 0.02 -15.36
C VAL A 66 -7.99 1.08 -14.72
N LYS A 67 -7.11 1.70 -15.50
CA LYS A 67 -6.24 2.80 -15.04
C LYS A 67 -7.04 3.98 -14.50
N TYR A 68 -8.02 4.48 -15.27
CA TYR A 68 -8.82 5.64 -14.85
C TYR A 68 -9.77 5.31 -13.69
N ALA A 69 -10.36 4.12 -13.69
CA ALA A 69 -11.17 3.66 -12.56
C ALA A 69 -10.34 3.57 -11.27
N GLY A 70 -9.12 3.03 -11.35
CA GLY A 70 -8.18 2.98 -10.23
C GLY A 70 -7.76 4.37 -9.75
N ALA A 71 -7.46 5.30 -10.67
CA ALA A 71 -7.13 6.68 -10.34
C ALA A 71 -8.28 7.39 -9.61
N ALA A 72 -9.50 7.28 -10.13
CA ALA A 72 -10.70 7.85 -9.52
C ALA A 72 -10.94 7.30 -8.11
N TYR A 73 -10.72 5.99 -7.93
CA TYR A 73 -10.88 5.36 -6.62
C TYR A 73 -9.77 5.77 -5.63
N LEU A 74 -8.53 5.98 -6.07
CA LEU A 74 -7.47 6.52 -5.22
C LEU A 74 -7.83 7.93 -4.72
N ILE A 75 -8.38 8.78 -5.59
CA ILE A 75 -8.88 10.11 -5.21
C ILE A 75 -10.02 10.00 -4.20
N TYR A 76 -10.99 9.11 -4.45
CA TYR A 76 -12.09 8.84 -3.53
C TYR A 76 -11.59 8.40 -2.14
N LEU A 77 -10.65 7.44 -2.08
CA LEU A 77 -10.05 7.00 -0.82
C LEU A 77 -9.31 8.13 -0.11
N GLY A 78 -8.59 8.96 -0.85
CA GLY A 78 -7.90 10.12 -0.30
C GLY A 78 -8.86 11.10 0.36
N VAL A 79 -9.92 11.47 -0.32
CA VAL A 79 -10.99 12.33 0.19
C VAL A 79 -11.64 11.72 1.43
N ARG A 80 -11.98 10.43 1.38
CA ARG A 80 -12.56 9.68 2.50
C ARG A 80 -11.64 9.67 3.72
N THR A 81 -10.35 9.46 3.51
CA THR A 81 -9.31 9.51 4.57
C THR A 81 -9.23 10.90 5.19
N LEU A 82 -9.27 11.97 4.40
CA LEU A 82 -9.27 13.35 4.91
C LEU A 82 -10.49 13.64 5.82
N HIS A 83 -11.66 13.07 5.51
CA HIS A 83 -12.88 13.23 6.30
C HIS A 83 -12.94 12.32 7.55
N GLY A 84 -11.91 11.53 7.83
CA GLY A 84 -11.83 10.69 9.03
C GLY A 84 -12.77 9.49 9.05
N ARG A 85 -13.28 9.08 7.88
CA ARG A 85 -14.23 7.95 7.76
C ARG A 85 -13.58 6.57 7.71
N ASP A 86 -12.25 6.50 7.69
CA ASP A 86 -11.49 5.23 7.75
C ASP A 86 -11.10 4.94 9.20
N THR A 87 -12.09 4.58 10.00
CA THR A 87 -11.86 3.90 11.26
C THR A 87 -11.77 2.40 10.98
N ALA A 88 -10.63 1.95 10.46
CA ALA A 88 -10.21 0.61 10.80
C ALA A 88 -9.84 0.67 12.29
N SER A 89 -10.82 0.54 13.14
CA SER A 89 -10.63 0.27 14.56
C SER A 89 -10.02 -1.12 14.64
N LEU A 90 -8.70 -1.17 14.53
CA LEU A 90 -7.93 -2.34 14.89
C LEU A 90 -8.06 -2.43 16.40
N ASP A 91 -8.96 -3.30 16.83
CA ASP A 91 -9.25 -3.57 18.21
C ASP A 91 -7.94 -3.95 18.91
N PRO A 92 -7.44 -3.16 19.86
CA PRO A 92 -6.24 -3.49 20.62
C PRO A 92 -6.62 -4.44 21.77
N THR A 93 -7.36 -5.52 21.46
CA THR A 93 -7.63 -6.54 22.45
C THR A 93 -6.29 -7.15 22.85
N GLY A 94 -5.92 -6.92 24.10
CA GLY A 94 -4.66 -7.35 24.72
C GLY A 94 -4.51 -8.86 24.89
N GLU A 95 -5.18 -9.67 24.10
CA GLU A 95 -4.95 -11.10 24.02
C GLU A 95 -3.57 -11.38 23.44
N ARG A 96 -2.81 -12.23 24.10
CA ARG A 96 -1.54 -12.80 23.63
C ARG A 96 -1.79 -13.62 22.37
N ARG A 97 -1.90 -12.94 21.23
CA ARG A 97 -2.03 -13.62 19.93
C ARG A 97 -0.70 -14.22 19.54
N SER A 98 -0.72 -15.45 19.04
CA SER A 98 0.50 -16.08 18.53
C SER A 98 1.07 -15.27 17.36
N LEU A 99 2.39 -15.25 17.19
CA LEU A 99 3.06 -14.58 16.08
C LEU A 99 2.55 -15.09 14.71
N ARG A 100 2.19 -16.38 14.63
CA ARG A 100 1.57 -16.99 13.43
C ARG A 100 0.23 -16.34 13.09
N SER A 101 -0.61 -16.08 14.10
CA SER A 101 -1.90 -15.39 13.91
C SER A 101 -1.69 -13.94 13.45
N ILE A 102 -0.71 -13.24 14.02
CA ILE A 102 -0.36 -11.87 13.65
C ILE A 102 0.13 -11.81 12.19
N PHE A 103 0.98 -12.75 11.79
CA PHE A 103 1.44 -12.89 10.42
C PHE A 103 0.27 -13.08 9.44
N GLY A 104 -0.60 -14.07 9.69
CA GLY A 104 -1.75 -14.35 8.83
C GLY A 104 -2.71 -13.17 8.71
N GLN A 105 -2.94 -12.46 9.83
CA GLN A 105 -3.73 -11.22 9.80
C GLN A 105 -3.05 -10.12 8.98
N GLY A 106 -1.72 -9.99 9.04
CA GLY A 106 -0.96 -9.07 8.20
C GLY A 106 -1.15 -9.36 6.71
N VAL A 107 -1.06 -10.65 6.32
CA VAL A 107 -1.35 -11.09 4.95
C VAL A 107 -2.75 -10.65 4.53
N LEU A 108 -3.77 -10.96 5.35
CA LEU A 108 -5.15 -10.65 5.05
C LEU A 108 -5.41 -9.13 4.97
N VAL A 109 -4.86 -8.36 5.91
CA VAL A 109 -4.97 -6.89 5.90
C VAL A 109 -4.44 -6.31 4.60
N ASN A 110 -3.33 -6.84 4.08
CA ASN A 110 -2.78 -6.33 2.84
C ASN A 110 -3.46 -6.86 1.58
N LEU A 111 -3.91 -8.11 1.57
CA LEU A 111 -4.75 -8.65 0.49
C LEU A 111 -6.03 -7.82 0.29
N LEU A 112 -6.65 -7.39 1.39
CA LEU A 112 -7.85 -6.57 1.39
C LEU A 112 -7.54 -5.06 1.36
N ASN A 113 -6.26 -4.67 1.20
CA ASN A 113 -5.86 -3.28 1.20
C ASN A 113 -6.10 -2.63 -0.17
N PRO A 114 -7.14 -1.79 -0.30
CA PRO A 114 -7.44 -1.17 -1.58
C PRO A 114 -6.34 -0.23 -2.07
N LYS A 115 -5.57 0.37 -1.14
CA LYS A 115 -4.42 1.21 -1.49
C LYS A 115 -3.37 0.43 -2.26
N THR A 116 -3.02 -0.78 -1.80
CA THR A 116 -2.03 -1.66 -2.46
C THR A 116 -2.58 -2.17 -3.79
N ALA A 117 -3.82 -2.68 -3.82
CA ALA A 117 -4.43 -3.17 -5.05
C ALA A 117 -4.44 -2.11 -6.16
N LEU A 118 -4.84 -0.88 -5.83
CA LEU A 118 -4.93 0.21 -6.78
C LEU A 118 -3.57 0.77 -7.20
N PHE A 119 -2.56 0.71 -6.31
CA PHE A 119 -1.20 1.01 -6.71
C PHE A 119 -0.75 0.09 -7.85
N PHE A 120 -0.96 -1.21 -7.71
CA PHE A 120 -0.61 -2.18 -8.74
C PHE A 120 -1.42 -2.00 -10.02
N LEU A 121 -2.69 -1.66 -9.94
CA LEU A 121 -3.57 -1.48 -11.10
C LEU A 121 -3.38 -0.15 -11.82
N ALA A 122 -3.24 0.95 -11.08
CA ALA A 122 -3.27 2.30 -11.65
C ALA A 122 -1.89 2.95 -11.79
N PHE A 123 -0.98 2.67 -10.85
CA PHE A 123 0.29 3.38 -10.79
C PHE A 123 1.46 2.57 -11.36
N LEU A 124 1.57 1.28 -11.04
CA LEU A 124 2.68 0.43 -11.50
C LEU A 124 2.79 0.36 -13.04
N PRO A 125 1.69 0.27 -13.81
CA PRO A 125 1.75 0.21 -15.28
C PRO A 125 2.41 1.40 -15.95
N GLN A 126 2.48 2.55 -15.28
CA GLN A 126 3.10 3.76 -15.83
C GLN A 126 4.61 3.64 -16.00
N PHE A 127 5.21 2.64 -15.36
CA PHE A 127 6.65 2.37 -15.41
C PHE A 127 7.01 1.21 -16.36
N VAL A 128 6.00 0.59 -16.95
CA VAL A 128 6.16 -0.48 -17.94
C VAL A 128 6.30 0.15 -19.32
N ASP A 129 7.35 -0.22 -20.03
CA ASP A 129 7.58 0.20 -21.43
C ASP A 129 7.29 -0.97 -22.36
N PRO A 130 6.11 -1.00 -23.02
CA PRO A 130 5.75 -2.09 -23.94
C PRO A 130 6.70 -2.21 -25.13
N ALA A 131 7.35 -1.10 -25.56
CA ALA A 131 8.26 -1.10 -26.70
C ALA A 131 9.55 -1.87 -26.44
N ARG A 132 9.95 -2.02 -25.17
CA ARG A 132 11.10 -2.85 -24.78
C ARG A 132 10.80 -4.33 -24.77
N GLY A 133 9.56 -4.74 -24.99
CA GLY A 133 9.13 -6.13 -24.83
C GLY A 133 9.10 -6.61 -23.38
N HIS A 134 8.77 -7.88 -23.18
CA HIS A 134 8.78 -8.53 -21.85
C HIS A 134 8.01 -7.79 -20.75
N ALA A 135 6.85 -7.18 -21.08
CA ALA A 135 6.03 -6.41 -20.14
C ALA A 135 5.71 -7.19 -18.85
N THR A 136 5.48 -8.49 -18.95
CA THR A 136 5.24 -9.39 -17.81
C THR A 136 6.42 -9.39 -16.84
N LEU A 137 7.66 -9.47 -17.36
CA LEU A 137 8.86 -9.47 -16.55
C LEU A 137 9.06 -8.10 -15.89
N GLN A 138 8.86 -7.01 -16.63
CA GLN A 138 8.94 -5.65 -16.08
C GLN A 138 7.96 -5.44 -14.92
N ILE A 139 6.70 -5.91 -15.06
CA ILE A 139 5.69 -5.83 -14.00
C ILE A 139 6.14 -6.62 -12.78
N PHE A 140 6.66 -7.83 -12.99
CA PHE A 140 7.15 -8.68 -11.89
C PHE A 140 8.32 -8.03 -11.15
N GLU A 141 9.34 -7.58 -11.87
CA GLU A 141 10.55 -6.95 -11.28
C GLU A 141 10.20 -5.68 -10.50
N LEU A 142 9.38 -4.80 -11.10
CA LEU A 142 8.92 -3.58 -10.42
C LEU A 142 8.06 -3.90 -9.19
N GLY A 143 7.23 -4.93 -9.29
CA GLY A 143 6.39 -5.39 -8.19
C GLY A 143 7.20 -5.96 -7.03
N VAL A 144 8.19 -6.81 -7.31
CA VAL A 144 9.10 -7.36 -6.29
C VAL A 144 9.93 -6.25 -5.65
N LEU A 145 10.46 -5.31 -6.44
CA LEU A 145 11.18 -4.15 -5.92
C LEU A 145 10.30 -3.33 -4.97
N PHE A 146 9.04 -3.08 -5.36
CA PHE A 146 8.08 -2.39 -4.50
C PHE A 146 7.81 -3.16 -3.20
N ALA A 147 7.64 -4.49 -3.27
CA ALA A 147 7.42 -5.33 -2.10
C ALA A 147 8.60 -5.27 -1.12
N LEU A 148 9.84 -5.31 -1.63
CA LEU A 148 11.06 -5.19 -0.83
C LEU A 148 11.18 -3.81 -0.17
N MET A 149 10.97 -2.73 -0.93
CA MET A 149 10.97 -1.37 -0.40
C MET A 149 9.89 -1.18 0.65
N GLY A 150 8.69 -1.75 0.41
CA GLY A 150 7.58 -1.75 1.35
C GLY A 150 7.93 -2.46 2.64
N TRP A 151 8.49 -3.65 2.57
CA TRP A 151 8.91 -4.42 3.74
C TRP A 151 9.95 -3.68 4.59
N ILE A 152 10.94 -3.05 3.95
CA ILE A 152 11.94 -2.23 4.65
C ILE A 152 11.27 -1.05 5.36
N SER A 153 10.43 -0.28 4.65
CA SER A 153 9.70 0.86 5.20
C SER A 153 8.79 0.43 6.37
N ASP A 154 8.04 -0.64 6.20
CA ASP A 154 7.13 -1.19 7.22
C ASP A 154 7.88 -1.70 8.45
N SER A 155 9.08 -2.28 8.27
CA SER A 155 9.95 -2.70 9.37
C SER A 155 10.48 -1.49 10.16
N VAL A 156 10.82 -0.39 9.48
CA VAL A 156 11.17 0.87 10.16
C VAL A 156 9.99 1.40 10.98
N TRP A 157 8.77 1.41 10.43
CA TRP A 157 7.57 1.79 11.15
C TRP A 157 7.34 0.90 12.38
N ALA A 158 7.54 -0.43 12.24
CA ALA A 158 7.43 -1.38 13.34
C ALA A 158 8.41 -1.06 14.48
N LEU A 159 9.67 -0.83 14.14
CA LEU A 159 10.72 -0.54 15.12
C LEU A 159 10.49 0.81 15.82
N LEU A 160 10.18 1.86 15.06
CA LEU A 160 9.89 3.18 15.63
C LEU A 160 8.67 3.14 16.54
N ALA A 161 7.58 2.50 16.10
CA ALA A 161 6.36 2.39 16.88
C ALA A 161 6.55 1.55 18.15
N GLY A 162 7.33 0.48 18.10
CA GLY A 162 7.62 -0.34 19.26
C GLY A 162 8.57 0.31 20.26
N THR A 163 9.39 1.27 19.79
CA THR A 163 10.33 1.99 20.66
C THR A 163 9.68 3.21 21.31
N PHE A 164 8.99 4.01 20.51
CA PHE A 164 8.47 5.31 20.93
C PHE A 164 6.95 5.32 21.12
N GLY A 165 6.29 4.21 20.87
CA GLY A 165 4.83 4.12 20.81
C GLY A 165 4.12 4.47 22.10
N ALA A 166 4.75 4.27 23.25
CA ALA A 166 4.20 4.67 24.56
C ALA A 166 3.99 6.20 24.63
N HIS A 167 4.92 6.98 24.05
CA HIS A 167 4.83 8.45 23.97
C HIS A 167 3.85 8.95 22.90
N LEU A 168 3.53 8.10 21.91
CA LEU A 168 2.62 8.42 20.80
C LEU A 168 1.16 8.09 21.08
N ARG A 169 0.90 7.28 22.13
CA ARG A 169 -0.45 6.92 22.55
C ARG A 169 -1.19 8.16 23.04
N GLY A 170 -2.24 8.55 22.34
CA GLY A 170 -3.10 9.67 22.75
C GLY A 170 -2.84 11.01 22.10
N ASN A 171 -1.82 11.16 21.26
CA ASN A 171 -1.56 12.44 20.61
C ASN A 171 -2.52 12.69 19.41
N VAL A 172 -3.61 13.41 19.66
CA VAL A 172 -4.65 13.75 18.68
C VAL A 172 -4.09 14.55 17.50
N ARG A 173 -3.09 15.43 17.75
CA ARG A 173 -2.46 16.24 16.69
C ARG A 173 -1.71 15.36 15.70
N LEU A 174 -1.01 14.33 16.19
CA LEU A 174 -0.26 13.40 15.34
C LEU A 174 -1.19 12.58 14.44
N ARG A 175 -2.32 12.12 14.98
CA ARG A 175 -3.35 11.42 14.18
C ARG A 175 -3.96 12.34 13.12
N GLY A 176 -4.21 13.60 13.44
CA GLY A 176 -4.70 14.59 12.49
C GLY A 176 -3.70 14.86 11.36
N ALA A 177 -2.42 15.03 11.69
CA ALA A 177 -1.36 15.21 10.70
C ALA A 177 -1.22 13.98 9.79
N GLN A 178 -1.18 12.77 10.36
CA GLN A 178 -1.12 11.51 9.62
C GLN A 178 -2.29 11.39 8.62
N ARG A 179 -3.51 11.69 9.05
CA ARG A 179 -4.70 11.67 8.19
C ARG A 179 -4.58 12.62 7.00
N LYS A 180 -4.13 13.87 7.24
CA LYS A 180 -3.95 14.89 6.20
C LYS A 180 -2.90 14.45 5.18
N VAL A 181 -1.75 13.97 5.64
CA VAL A 181 -0.66 13.49 4.79
C VAL A 181 -1.12 12.28 3.97
N SER A 182 -1.76 11.28 4.59
CA SER A 182 -2.23 10.07 3.91
C SER A 182 -3.29 10.38 2.85
N GLY A 183 -4.30 11.19 3.21
CA GLY A 183 -5.37 11.56 2.29
C GLY A 183 -4.86 12.39 1.11
N GLY A 184 -4.02 13.41 1.37
CA GLY A 184 -3.44 14.26 0.34
C GLY A 184 -2.60 13.48 -0.66
N ALA A 185 -1.81 12.52 -0.19
CA ALA A 185 -0.97 11.75 -1.09
C ALA A 185 -1.74 10.67 -1.89
N LEU A 186 -2.82 10.10 -1.36
CA LEU A 186 -3.71 9.25 -2.16
C LEU A 186 -4.35 10.04 -3.31
N ILE A 187 -4.77 11.28 -3.05
CA ILE A 187 -5.28 12.18 -4.10
C ILE A 187 -4.19 12.49 -5.13
N ALA A 188 -3.00 12.87 -4.68
CA ALA A 188 -1.89 13.18 -5.57
C ALA A 188 -1.49 11.98 -6.46
N LEU A 189 -1.49 10.75 -5.91
CA LEU A 189 -1.25 9.53 -6.67
C LEU A 189 -2.35 9.25 -7.69
N GLY A 190 -3.62 9.43 -7.31
CA GLY A 190 -4.74 9.29 -8.23
C GLY A 190 -4.65 10.26 -9.40
N LEU A 191 -4.34 11.53 -9.13
CA LEU A 191 -4.12 12.54 -10.17
C LEU A 191 -2.91 12.19 -11.05
N ALA A 192 -1.76 11.84 -10.44
CA ALA A 192 -0.59 11.40 -11.20
C ALA A 192 -0.91 10.22 -12.11
N SER A 193 -1.67 9.23 -11.63
CA SER A 193 -2.09 8.07 -12.42
C SER A 193 -3.01 8.46 -13.59
N ALA A 194 -3.94 9.39 -13.39
CA ALA A 194 -4.84 9.84 -14.44
C ALA A 194 -4.09 10.58 -15.57
N PHE A 195 -3.11 11.42 -15.22
CA PHE A 195 -2.38 12.24 -16.17
C PHE A 195 -1.13 11.59 -16.76
N SER A 196 -0.63 10.50 -16.18
CA SER A 196 0.49 9.73 -16.73
C SER A 196 0.05 9.00 -17.99
N GLY A 197 0.68 9.28 -19.12
CA GLY A 197 0.35 8.69 -20.43
C GLY A 197 -0.33 9.66 -21.40
N ALA A 198 -0.51 10.93 -21.04
CA ALA A 198 -0.90 11.98 -21.99
C ALA A 198 0.26 12.45 -22.91
N LYS A 199 1.46 11.85 -22.76
CA LYS A 199 2.65 12.17 -23.57
C LYS A 199 3.08 11.00 -24.44
N ALA A 200 2.16 10.42 -25.20
CA ALA A 200 2.49 9.59 -26.35
C ALA A 200 1.85 10.25 -27.58
N LYS A 201 2.54 11.24 -28.13
CA LYS A 201 2.48 11.59 -29.54
C LYS A 201 3.79 11.21 -30.16
#